data_1d75a15940663c19656e657ec3c9b35b
#
_entry.id   1d75a15940663c19656e657ec3c9b35b
#
_cell.length_a   1.000
_cell.length_b   1.000
_cell.length_c   1.000
_cell.angle_alpha   90.00
_cell.angle_beta   90.00
_cell.angle_gamma   90.00
#
_symmetry.space_group_name_H-M   'P 1'
#
loop_
_entity.id
_entity.type
_entity.pdbx_description
1 polymer ?
#
loop_
_entity_poly.entity_id
_entity_poly.type
_entity_poly.pdbx_seq_one_letter_code
_entity_poly.pdbx_strand_id
1 'polypeptide(L)'
;NQWLEELGIYDPTSQTLDESRVRGMTRVFMKTLLDKEQLTLASWTAAVHYNTDNIHVHVAIVDPVGQRERVPDGKYAGEPKGTWGIRSLRAAKSAAVNELLDLDQVMKQLNELIRQSIVKPLREQGGEEMVLQDDLEKLFAKLEQEVPDFQKWKYGLSDMAPYRKDIDAITDRWLQQVHPEDWSAIQETWDTLEKQQERAYGKNARRQTYRMTQEKDFYKRCGNAEMQTLRRAEQEKRKANRTE
;
A
#
# COMPACT_ATOMS: atom_id res chain seq x y z
N ASN A 1 6.63 -21.38 12.97
CA ASN A 1 7.90 -20.61 13.02
C ASN A 1 8.43 -20.26 11.62
N GLN A 2 8.14 -21.08 10.60
CA GLN A 2 8.68 -20.92 9.23
C GLN A 2 8.59 -19.49 8.68
N TRP A 3 7.51 -18.77 8.92
CA TRP A 3 7.38 -17.38 8.47
C TRP A 3 8.39 -16.44 9.13
N LEU A 4 8.65 -16.61 10.45
CA LEU A 4 9.65 -15.82 11.16
C LEU A 4 11.09 -16.15 10.71
N GLU A 5 11.35 -17.40 10.33
CA GLU A 5 12.62 -17.82 9.75
C GLU A 5 12.87 -17.13 8.41
N GLU A 6 11.86 -17.12 7.53
CA GLU A 6 11.96 -16.47 6.22
C GLU A 6 12.10 -14.93 6.32
N LEU A 7 11.61 -14.33 7.41
CA LEU A 7 11.80 -12.91 7.70
C LEU A 7 13.14 -12.61 8.39
N GLY A 8 13.94 -13.63 8.69
CA GLY A 8 15.21 -13.48 9.42
C GLY A 8 15.02 -13.03 10.88
N ILE A 9 13.80 -13.26 11.44
CA ILE A 9 13.46 -12.91 12.83
C ILE A 9 13.78 -14.06 13.77
N TYR A 10 13.75 -15.29 13.27
CA TYR A 10 14.10 -16.51 14.02
C TYR A 10 15.08 -17.37 13.23
N ASP A 11 16.17 -17.79 13.88
CA ASP A 11 17.09 -18.77 13.35
C ASP A 11 16.87 -20.11 14.07
N PRO A 12 16.37 -21.15 13.38
CA PRO A 12 16.13 -22.46 13.99
C PRO A 12 17.43 -23.20 14.33
N THR A 13 18.56 -22.86 13.67
CA THR A 13 19.84 -23.53 13.90
C THR A 13 20.46 -23.10 15.23
N SER A 14 20.49 -21.81 15.49
CA SER A 14 21.00 -21.25 16.75
C SER A 14 19.92 -21.07 17.81
N GLN A 15 18.65 -21.31 17.46
CA GLN A 15 17.48 -21.05 18.30
C GLN A 15 17.42 -19.59 18.80
N THR A 16 17.92 -18.67 18.01
CA THR A 16 17.91 -17.24 18.35
C THR A 16 16.73 -16.53 17.74
N LEU A 17 16.14 -15.61 18.52
CA LEU A 17 15.01 -14.78 18.13
C LEU A 17 15.43 -13.30 18.18
N ASP A 18 15.10 -12.53 17.13
CA ASP A 18 15.14 -11.07 17.23
C ASP A 18 13.98 -10.58 18.14
N GLU A 19 14.26 -10.61 19.44
CA GLU A 19 13.28 -10.15 20.44
C GLU A 19 12.91 -8.67 20.25
N SER A 20 13.79 -7.85 19.71
CA SER A 20 13.53 -6.41 19.51
C SER A 20 12.37 -6.21 18.55
N ARG A 21 12.37 -6.91 17.42
CA ARG A 21 11.29 -6.89 16.43
C ARG A 21 9.98 -7.45 16.99
N VAL A 22 10.05 -8.59 17.70
CA VAL A 22 8.86 -9.19 18.33
C VAL A 22 8.26 -8.28 19.39
N ARG A 23 9.11 -7.65 20.22
CA ARG A 23 8.68 -6.67 21.23
C ARG A 23 8.10 -5.40 20.60
N GLY A 24 8.69 -4.91 19.49
CA GLY A 24 8.17 -3.78 18.70
C GLY A 24 6.76 -4.08 18.19
N MET A 25 6.60 -5.19 17.49
CA MET A 25 5.31 -5.68 17.00
C MET A 25 4.27 -5.81 18.13
N THR A 26 4.66 -6.37 19.29
CA THR A 26 3.77 -6.52 20.44
C THR A 26 3.32 -5.17 20.99
N ARG A 27 4.22 -4.17 21.08
CA ARG A 27 3.85 -2.81 21.52
C ARG A 27 2.85 -2.16 20.58
N VAL A 28 3.07 -2.28 19.26
CA VAL A 28 2.17 -1.71 18.25
C VAL A 28 0.81 -2.41 18.29
N PHE A 29 0.80 -3.75 18.43
CA PHE A 29 -0.44 -4.51 18.61
C PHE A 29 -1.22 -4.01 19.82
N MET A 30 -0.57 -3.94 20.99
CA MET A 30 -1.22 -3.56 22.24
C MET A 30 -1.71 -2.11 22.21
N LYS A 31 -0.88 -1.19 21.72
CA LYS A 31 -1.29 0.20 21.58
C LYS A 31 -2.55 0.31 20.71
N THR A 32 -2.55 -0.30 19.53
CA THR A 32 -3.70 -0.26 18.64
C THR A 32 -4.95 -0.89 19.24
N LEU A 33 -4.79 -2.02 19.96
CA LEU A 33 -5.90 -2.71 20.60
C LEU A 33 -6.53 -1.83 21.69
N LEU A 34 -5.71 -1.31 22.60
CA LEU A 34 -6.19 -0.49 23.72
C LEU A 34 -6.81 0.83 23.25
N ASP A 35 -6.21 1.48 22.25
CA ASP A 35 -6.77 2.70 21.63
C ASP A 35 -8.16 2.42 21.00
N LYS A 36 -8.32 1.31 20.28
CA LYS A 36 -9.60 0.92 19.65
C LYS A 36 -10.67 0.52 20.66
N GLU A 37 -10.29 -0.04 21.77
CA GLU A 37 -11.20 -0.41 22.88
C GLU A 37 -11.38 0.72 23.89
N GLN A 38 -10.74 1.89 23.67
CA GLN A 38 -10.80 3.08 24.54
C GLN A 38 -10.30 2.81 25.98
N LEU A 39 -9.36 1.88 26.14
CA LEU A 39 -8.76 1.50 27.41
C LEU A 39 -7.49 2.31 27.70
N THR A 40 -7.62 3.62 27.78
CA THR A 40 -6.48 4.57 27.85
C THR A 40 -5.67 4.48 29.15
N LEU A 41 -6.26 3.94 30.23
CA LEU A 41 -5.62 3.79 31.53
C LEU A 41 -5.23 2.34 31.84
N ALA A 42 -5.43 1.42 30.90
CA ALA A 42 -5.01 0.04 31.06
C ALA A 42 -3.49 -0.08 31.04
N SER A 43 -2.96 -0.90 31.92
CA SER A 43 -1.56 -1.31 31.95
C SER A 43 -1.43 -2.74 31.45
N TRP A 44 -0.29 -3.06 30.85
CA TRP A 44 -0.05 -4.41 30.36
C TRP A 44 1.43 -4.81 30.48
N THR A 45 1.65 -6.12 30.55
CA THR A 45 2.97 -6.74 30.46
C THR A 45 2.92 -7.92 29.50
N ALA A 46 4.06 -8.27 28.92
CA ALA A 46 4.15 -9.39 27.98
C ALA A 46 5.43 -10.19 28.17
N ALA A 47 5.34 -11.49 27.92
CA ALA A 47 6.48 -12.40 27.87
C ALA A 47 6.51 -13.13 26.51
N VAL A 48 7.68 -13.14 25.89
CA VAL A 48 7.93 -13.89 24.64
C VAL A 48 8.35 -15.30 24.99
N HIS A 49 7.68 -16.28 24.43
CA HIS A 49 7.98 -17.69 24.58
C HIS A 49 8.42 -18.26 23.23
N TYR A 50 9.68 -18.72 23.14
CA TYR A 50 10.27 -19.28 21.90
C TYR A 50 10.98 -20.62 22.11
N ASN A 51 10.99 -21.15 23.31
CA ASN A 51 11.47 -22.49 23.63
C ASN A 51 10.39 -23.57 23.53
N THR A 52 9.40 -23.34 22.68
CA THR A 52 8.26 -24.20 22.42
C THR A 52 8.11 -24.43 20.92
N ASP A 53 7.28 -25.39 20.51
CA ASP A 53 7.01 -25.69 19.11
C ASP A 53 6.49 -24.49 18.30
N ASN A 54 5.87 -23.52 18.98
CA ASN A 54 5.34 -22.30 18.36
C ASN A 54 5.81 -21.07 19.15
N ILE A 55 6.46 -20.15 18.48
CA ILE A 55 6.80 -18.84 19.05
C ILE A 55 5.52 -18.05 19.28
N HIS A 56 5.33 -17.59 20.51
CA HIS A 56 4.13 -16.83 20.90
C HIS A 56 4.43 -15.83 22.01
N VAL A 57 3.52 -14.89 22.20
CA VAL A 57 3.62 -13.84 23.23
C VAL A 57 2.42 -13.95 24.15
N HIS A 58 2.67 -14.17 25.44
CA HIS A 58 1.65 -14.03 26.46
C HIS A 58 1.53 -12.58 26.89
N VAL A 59 0.30 -12.09 26.96
CA VAL A 59 0.01 -10.72 27.39
C VAL A 59 -0.96 -10.74 28.56
N ALA A 60 -0.59 -10.06 29.65
CA ALA A 60 -1.48 -9.79 30.76
C ALA A 60 -1.87 -8.30 30.74
N ILE A 61 -3.16 -8.01 30.88
CA ILE A 61 -3.72 -6.66 30.82
C ILE A 61 -4.53 -6.41 32.09
N VAL A 62 -4.33 -5.24 32.68
CA VAL A 62 -5.10 -4.76 33.84
C VAL A 62 -5.74 -3.43 33.51
N ASP A 63 -7.05 -3.35 33.69
CA ASP A 63 -7.82 -2.11 33.59
C ASP A 63 -8.20 -1.68 35.03
N PRO A 64 -7.42 -0.78 35.66
CA PRO A 64 -7.58 -0.44 37.06
C PRO A 64 -8.83 0.38 37.37
N VAL A 65 -9.44 0.99 36.34
CA VAL A 65 -10.62 1.85 36.53
C VAL A 65 -11.91 1.25 35.94
N GLY A 66 -11.83 0.04 35.39
CA GLY A 66 -13.01 -0.65 34.88
C GLY A 66 -13.67 0.03 33.70
N GLN A 67 -12.89 0.54 32.74
CA GLN A 67 -13.37 1.25 31.55
C GLN A 67 -14.18 0.36 30.59
N ARG A 68 -14.10 -0.96 30.74
CA ARG A 68 -14.78 -1.89 29.86
C ARG A 68 -16.29 -1.87 30.03
N GLU A 69 -16.98 -1.96 28.90
CA GLU A 69 -18.43 -2.15 28.87
C GLU A 69 -18.82 -3.38 29.70
N ARG A 70 -19.91 -3.28 30.42
CA ARG A 70 -20.40 -4.39 31.26
C ARG A 70 -21.36 -5.26 30.46
N VAL A 71 -21.37 -6.54 30.79
CA VAL A 71 -22.32 -7.52 30.24
C VAL A 71 -23.73 -7.11 30.68
N PRO A 72 -24.69 -6.87 29.74
CA PRO A 72 -25.98 -6.30 30.10
C PRO A 72 -26.90 -7.31 30.80
N ASP A 73 -26.78 -8.59 30.46
CA ASP A 73 -27.68 -9.65 30.97
C ASP A 73 -27.02 -11.03 31.03
N GLY A 74 -27.73 -12.02 31.58
CA GLY A 74 -27.29 -13.41 31.64
C GLY A 74 -26.40 -13.71 32.88
N LYS A 75 -25.70 -14.85 32.85
CA LYS A 75 -24.90 -15.38 33.97
C LYS A 75 -23.84 -14.42 34.47
N TYR A 76 -23.30 -13.60 33.59
CA TYR A 76 -22.21 -12.64 33.85
C TYR A 76 -22.68 -11.19 33.83
N ALA A 77 -23.98 -10.96 34.03
CA ALA A 77 -24.54 -9.59 34.05
C ALA A 77 -23.82 -8.72 35.11
N GLY A 78 -23.45 -7.51 34.68
CA GLY A 78 -22.73 -6.56 35.50
C GLY A 78 -21.20 -6.75 35.54
N GLU A 79 -20.66 -7.86 35.05
CA GLU A 79 -19.21 -8.05 34.92
C GLU A 79 -18.64 -7.31 33.69
N PRO A 80 -17.37 -6.87 33.75
CA PRO A 80 -16.72 -6.31 32.55
C PRO A 80 -16.67 -7.34 31.43
N LYS A 81 -16.92 -6.90 30.17
CA LYS A 81 -16.78 -7.79 29.03
C LYS A 81 -15.36 -8.35 28.93
N GLY A 82 -15.23 -9.68 28.97
CA GLY A 82 -13.95 -10.40 28.81
C GLY A 82 -13.48 -10.54 27.37
N THR A 83 -14.31 -10.15 26.38
CA THR A 83 -14.03 -10.32 24.94
C THR A 83 -13.60 -9.03 24.29
N TRP A 84 -12.71 -9.13 23.31
CA TRP A 84 -12.28 -8.01 22.47
C TRP A 84 -13.18 -7.85 21.25
N GLY A 85 -13.39 -6.61 20.81
CA GLY A 85 -14.09 -6.34 19.57
C GLY A 85 -13.34 -6.93 18.37
N ILE A 86 -14.06 -7.65 17.49
CA ILE A 86 -13.44 -8.27 16.31
C ILE A 86 -12.76 -7.23 15.39
N ARG A 87 -13.31 -6.01 15.32
CA ARG A 87 -12.73 -4.90 14.55
C ARG A 87 -11.43 -4.41 15.18
N SER A 88 -11.39 -4.33 16.51
CA SER A 88 -10.20 -3.92 17.27
C SER A 88 -9.07 -4.94 17.12
N LEU A 89 -9.40 -6.24 17.24
CA LEU A 89 -8.43 -7.33 16.99
C LEU A 89 -7.88 -7.32 15.56
N ARG A 90 -8.74 -7.10 14.57
CA ARG A 90 -8.30 -7.01 13.17
C ARG A 90 -7.38 -5.81 12.94
N ALA A 91 -7.70 -4.66 13.52
CA ALA A 91 -6.86 -3.47 13.43
C ALA A 91 -5.49 -3.68 14.12
N ALA A 92 -5.50 -4.25 15.33
CA ALA A 92 -4.28 -4.56 16.06
C ALA A 92 -3.41 -5.59 15.31
N LYS A 93 -4.02 -6.65 14.76
CA LYS A 93 -3.30 -7.63 13.91
C LYS A 93 -2.68 -6.95 12.70
N SER A 94 -3.42 -6.07 12.01
CA SER A 94 -2.91 -5.35 10.84
C SER A 94 -1.72 -4.47 11.20
N ALA A 95 -1.82 -3.70 12.27
CA ALA A 95 -0.72 -2.85 12.75
C ALA A 95 0.53 -3.67 13.13
N ALA A 96 0.33 -4.80 13.82
CA ALA A 96 1.41 -5.71 14.19
C ALA A 96 2.12 -6.32 12.97
N VAL A 97 1.36 -6.74 11.95
CA VAL A 97 1.94 -7.27 10.70
C VAL A 97 2.71 -6.19 9.96
N ASN A 98 2.18 -4.98 9.87
CA ASN A 98 2.86 -3.85 9.22
C ASN A 98 4.20 -3.54 9.90
N GLU A 99 4.21 -3.52 11.23
CA GLU A 99 5.44 -3.32 12.02
C GLU A 99 6.44 -4.45 11.81
N LEU A 100 5.98 -5.70 11.85
CA LEU A 100 6.85 -6.88 11.68
C LEU A 100 7.51 -6.91 10.29
N LEU A 101 6.81 -6.47 9.26
CA LEU A 101 7.27 -6.41 7.87
C LEU A 101 7.99 -5.11 7.52
N ASP A 102 8.08 -4.16 8.45
CA ASP A 102 8.61 -2.80 8.20
C ASP A 102 7.98 -2.15 6.95
N LEU A 103 6.66 -2.35 6.81
CA LEU A 103 5.94 -1.93 5.61
C LEU A 103 6.02 -0.44 5.34
N ASP A 104 6.06 0.38 6.37
CA ASP A 104 6.14 1.84 6.22
C ASP A 104 7.43 2.26 5.52
N GLN A 105 8.56 1.65 5.88
CA GLN A 105 9.84 1.92 5.23
C GLN A 105 9.89 1.37 3.81
N VAL A 106 9.46 0.13 3.59
CA VAL A 106 9.39 -0.48 2.26
C VAL A 106 8.51 0.34 1.33
N MET A 107 7.33 0.75 1.80
CA MET A 107 6.41 1.58 1.01
C MET A 107 6.95 2.98 0.74
N LYS A 108 7.69 3.56 1.68
CA LYS A 108 8.35 4.86 1.48
C LYS A 108 9.41 4.76 0.38
N GLN A 109 10.28 3.74 0.42
CA GLN A 109 11.31 3.50 -0.59
C GLN A 109 10.69 3.24 -1.97
N LEU A 110 9.68 2.37 -2.04
CA LEU A 110 8.96 2.07 -3.27
C LEU A 110 8.29 3.32 -3.86
N ASN A 111 7.61 4.11 -3.03
CA ASN A 111 6.98 5.35 -3.47
C ASN A 111 7.99 6.39 -3.96
N GLU A 112 9.18 6.44 -3.34
CA GLU A 112 10.25 7.33 -3.78
C GLU A 112 10.82 6.88 -5.13
N LEU A 113 11.07 5.59 -5.31
CA LEU A 113 11.49 4.99 -6.59
C LEU A 113 10.47 5.34 -7.69
N ILE A 114 9.20 5.03 -7.48
CA ILE A 114 8.13 5.33 -8.45
C ILE A 114 8.08 6.82 -8.78
N ARG A 115 8.18 7.67 -7.77
CA ARG A 115 8.08 9.12 -7.93
C ARG A 115 9.26 9.69 -8.71
N GLN A 116 10.49 9.30 -8.36
CA GLN A 116 11.70 9.91 -8.91
C GLN A 116 12.10 9.28 -10.25
N SER A 117 12.06 7.94 -10.33
CA SER A 117 12.53 7.24 -11.53
C SER A 117 11.46 7.07 -12.60
N ILE A 118 10.17 7.11 -12.25
CA ILE A 118 9.10 6.85 -13.20
C ILE A 118 8.23 8.10 -13.45
N VAL A 119 7.50 8.56 -12.43
CA VAL A 119 6.47 9.60 -12.62
C VAL A 119 7.06 10.97 -12.97
N LYS A 120 8.20 11.32 -12.38
CA LYS A 120 8.86 12.61 -12.64
C LYS A 120 9.43 12.66 -14.06
N PRO A 121 10.20 11.67 -14.56
CA PRO A 121 10.65 11.65 -15.96
C PRO A 121 9.49 11.68 -16.95
N LEU A 122 8.43 10.87 -16.78
CA LEU A 122 7.24 10.92 -17.62
C LEU A 122 6.63 12.32 -17.72
N ARG A 123 6.63 13.07 -16.61
CA ARG A 123 6.07 14.42 -16.58
C ARG A 123 6.97 15.46 -17.25
N GLU A 124 8.29 15.30 -17.10
CA GLU A 124 9.29 16.29 -17.53
C GLU A 124 9.77 16.01 -18.95
N GLN A 125 9.94 14.75 -19.32
CA GLN A 125 10.56 14.29 -20.57
C GLN A 125 9.59 13.61 -21.55
N GLY A 126 8.37 13.34 -21.12
CA GLY A 126 7.40 12.50 -21.84
C GLY A 126 7.04 12.94 -23.27
N GLY A 127 7.53 14.10 -23.74
CA GLY A 127 7.41 14.54 -25.14
C GLY A 127 8.75 14.58 -25.89
N GLU A 128 9.87 14.44 -25.19
CA GLU A 128 11.21 14.53 -25.78
C GLU A 128 11.83 13.17 -26.08
N GLU A 129 11.35 12.10 -25.44
CA GLU A 129 11.81 10.73 -25.73
C GLU A 129 11.13 10.19 -26.98
N MET A 130 11.92 9.97 -28.03
CA MET A 130 11.51 9.47 -29.34
C MET A 130 10.64 8.17 -29.27
N VAL A 131 10.80 7.39 -28.22
CA VAL A 131 10.06 6.14 -27.95
C VAL A 131 8.56 6.36 -27.72
N LEU A 132 8.18 7.50 -27.12
CA LEU A 132 6.78 7.81 -26.81
C LEU A 132 6.12 8.78 -27.77
N GLN A 133 6.91 9.48 -28.59
CA GLN A 133 6.44 10.60 -29.38
C GLN A 133 5.26 10.20 -30.28
N ASP A 134 5.43 9.17 -31.09
CA ASP A 134 4.39 8.72 -32.03
C ASP A 134 3.09 8.30 -31.37
N ASP A 135 3.19 7.65 -30.23
CA ASP A 135 2.00 7.15 -29.49
C ASP A 135 1.28 8.29 -28.77
N LEU A 136 2.04 9.21 -28.18
CA LEU A 136 1.48 10.41 -27.57
C LEU A 136 0.84 11.34 -28.60
N GLU A 137 1.44 11.49 -29.78
CA GLU A 137 0.86 12.28 -30.91
C GLU A 137 -0.47 11.67 -31.37
N LYS A 138 -0.54 10.35 -31.53
CA LYS A 138 -1.79 9.64 -31.88
C LYS A 138 -2.86 9.81 -30.84
N LEU A 139 -2.48 9.65 -29.56
CA LEU A 139 -3.40 9.84 -28.43
C LEU A 139 -3.87 11.29 -28.35
N PHE A 140 -2.95 12.25 -28.53
CA PHE A 140 -3.26 13.68 -28.54
C PHE A 140 -4.29 14.03 -29.63
N ALA A 141 -4.07 13.60 -30.89
CA ALA A 141 -4.98 13.84 -31.98
C ALA A 141 -6.39 13.26 -31.75
N LYS A 142 -6.45 12.07 -31.16
CA LYS A 142 -7.70 11.42 -30.78
C LYS A 142 -8.44 12.20 -29.67
N LEU A 143 -7.71 12.65 -28.64
CA LEU A 143 -8.28 13.42 -27.56
C LEU A 143 -8.77 14.81 -27.99
N GLU A 144 -8.04 15.51 -28.88
CA GLU A 144 -8.49 16.79 -29.46
C GLU A 144 -9.86 16.67 -30.14
N GLN A 145 -10.07 15.56 -30.87
CA GLN A 145 -11.28 15.32 -31.59
C GLN A 145 -12.44 14.86 -30.70
N GLU A 146 -12.19 13.93 -29.79
CA GLU A 146 -13.23 13.22 -29.04
C GLU A 146 -13.51 13.85 -27.65
N VAL A 147 -12.53 14.56 -27.07
CA VAL A 147 -12.64 15.24 -25.76
C VAL A 147 -12.14 16.69 -25.88
N PRO A 148 -12.90 17.60 -26.53
CA PRO A 148 -12.43 18.96 -26.85
C PRO A 148 -12.09 19.83 -25.65
N ASP A 149 -12.64 19.51 -24.48
CA ASP A 149 -12.29 20.15 -23.23
C ASP A 149 -11.03 19.50 -22.60
N PHE A 150 -9.86 20.02 -22.97
CA PHE A 150 -8.59 19.49 -22.46
C PHE A 150 -8.42 19.58 -20.93
N GLN A 151 -9.22 20.34 -20.21
CA GLN A 151 -9.24 20.33 -18.74
C GLN A 151 -9.72 18.98 -18.17
N LYS A 152 -10.45 18.23 -18.98
CA LYS A 152 -10.93 16.88 -18.67
C LYS A 152 -9.90 15.78 -18.95
N TRP A 153 -8.76 16.06 -19.58
CA TRP A 153 -7.70 15.10 -19.80
C TRP A 153 -6.97 14.78 -18.49
N LYS A 154 -7.65 14.07 -17.63
CA LYS A 154 -7.14 13.57 -16.34
C LYS A 154 -7.50 12.10 -16.25
N TYR A 155 -6.51 11.23 -16.13
CA TYR A 155 -6.66 9.77 -16.14
C TYR A 155 -7.81 9.25 -15.24
N GLY A 156 -8.01 9.88 -14.08
CA GLY A 156 -9.03 9.45 -13.11
C GLY A 156 -10.47 9.81 -13.48
N LEU A 157 -10.72 10.72 -14.45
CA LEU A 157 -12.06 11.14 -14.83
C LEU A 157 -12.78 10.09 -15.69
N SER A 158 -14.13 10.11 -15.65
CA SER A 158 -14.99 9.24 -16.46
C SER A 158 -14.76 9.41 -17.95
N ASP A 159 -14.57 10.66 -18.38
CA ASP A 159 -14.35 11.02 -19.79
C ASP A 159 -13.09 10.35 -20.36
N MET A 160 -12.11 10.02 -19.51
CA MET A 160 -10.88 9.34 -19.87
C MET A 160 -10.97 7.81 -19.81
N ALA A 161 -12.09 7.25 -19.35
CA ALA A 161 -12.23 5.80 -19.19
C ALA A 161 -12.02 5.01 -20.50
N PRO A 162 -12.49 5.46 -21.69
CA PRO A 162 -12.25 4.77 -22.96
C PRO A 162 -10.77 4.71 -23.38
N TYR A 163 -9.96 5.69 -22.94
CA TYR A 163 -8.56 5.86 -23.35
C TYR A 163 -7.55 5.25 -22.39
N ARG A 164 -7.99 4.77 -21.21
CA ARG A 164 -7.07 4.25 -20.19
C ARG A 164 -6.19 3.11 -20.71
N LYS A 165 -6.74 2.23 -21.54
CA LYS A 165 -5.97 1.13 -22.13
C LYS A 165 -4.84 1.62 -23.04
N ASP A 166 -5.12 2.66 -23.81
CA ASP A 166 -4.13 3.26 -24.70
C ASP A 166 -3.03 3.94 -23.86
N ILE A 167 -3.43 4.68 -22.83
CA ILE A 167 -2.51 5.35 -21.87
C ILE A 167 -1.65 4.31 -21.13
N ASP A 168 -2.25 3.26 -20.59
CA ASP A 168 -1.53 2.20 -19.87
C ASP A 168 -0.54 1.48 -20.82
N ALA A 169 -0.91 1.25 -22.09
CA ALA A 169 -0.03 0.64 -23.08
C ALA A 169 1.18 1.53 -23.43
N ILE A 170 1.01 2.85 -23.42
CA ILE A 170 2.10 3.82 -23.60
C ILE A 170 3.06 3.72 -22.39
N THR A 171 2.50 3.76 -21.16
CA THR A 171 3.27 3.58 -19.93
C THR A 171 4.06 2.26 -19.96
N ASP A 172 3.44 1.14 -20.32
CA ASP A 172 4.08 -0.18 -20.37
C ASP A 172 5.26 -0.21 -21.34
N ARG A 173 5.08 0.36 -22.53
CA ARG A 173 6.15 0.41 -23.54
C ARG A 173 7.33 1.23 -23.06
N TRP A 174 7.06 2.38 -22.46
CA TRP A 174 8.10 3.25 -21.92
C TRP A 174 8.86 2.58 -20.78
N LEU A 175 8.18 1.92 -19.85
CA LEU A 175 8.79 1.18 -18.76
C LEU A 175 9.72 0.07 -19.28
N GLN A 176 9.27 -0.69 -20.28
CA GLN A 176 10.04 -1.79 -20.86
C GLN A 176 11.29 -1.33 -21.62
N GLN A 177 11.23 -0.16 -22.25
CA GLN A 177 12.30 0.32 -23.11
C GLN A 177 13.27 1.25 -22.40
N VAL A 178 12.79 2.07 -21.48
CA VAL A 178 13.58 3.13 -20.82
C VAL A 178 13.95 2.79 -19.38
N HIS A 179 13.05 2.13 -18.63
CA HIS A 179 13.23 1.83 -17.23
C HIS A 179 13.01 0.35 -16.87
N PRO A 180 13.58 -0.62 -17.61
CA PRO A 180 13.31 -2.05 -17.40
C PRO A 180 13.75 -2.53 -16.01
N GLU A 181 14.87 -2.01 -15.50
CA GLU A 181 15.41 -2.40 -14.18
C GLU A 181 14.53 -1.87 -13.04
N ASP A 182 14.17 -0.58 -13.09
CA ASP A 182 13.28 0.03 -12.08
C ASP A 182 11.91 -0.65 -12.09
N TRP A 183 11.39 -0.98 -13.29
CA TRP A 183 10.12 -1.69 -13.43
C TRP A 183 10.18 -3.09 -12.84
N SER A 184 11.25 -3.85 -13.08
CA SER A 184 11.46 -5.17 -12.46
C SER A 184 11.49 -5.06 -10.94
N ALA A 185 12.24 -4.10 -10.39
CA ALA A 185 12.35 -3.87 -8.95
C ALA A 185 11.00 -3.53 -8.29
N ILE A 186 10.18 -2.71 -8.96
CA ILE A 186 8.82 -2.37 -8.52
C ILE A 186 7.94 -3.63 -8.47
N GLN A 187 7.95 -4.42 -9.55
CA GLN A 187 7.15 -5.65 -9.63
C GLN A 187 7.55 -6.68 -8.59
N GLU A 188 8.85 -6.91 -8.40
CA GLU A 188 9.39 -7.84 -7.40
C GLU A 188 9.01 -7.42 -5.97
N THR A 189 9.04 -6.11 -5.70
CA THR A 189 8.60 -5.56 -4.42
C THR A 189 7.12 -5.83 -4.19
N TRP A 190 6.26 -5.58 -5.17
CA TRP A 190 4.83 -5.87 -5.07
C TRP A 190 4.55 -7.35 -4.87
N ASP A 191 5.24 -8.24 -5.61
CA ASP A 191 5.09 -9.70 -5.46
C ASP A 191 5.49 -10.16 -4.06
N THR A 192 6.57 -9.61 -3.53
CA THR A 192 7.05 -9.91 -2.18
C THR A 192 6.03 -9.47 -1.14
N LEU A 193 5.53 -8.25 -1.24
CA LEU A 193 4.52 -7.72 -0.33
C LEU A 193 3.20 -8.49 -0.40
N GLU A 194 2.76 -8.89 -1.60
CA GLU A 194 1.55 -9.70 -1.78
C GLU A 194 1.70 -11.07 -1.10
N LYS A 195 2.83 -11.76 -1.30
CA LYS A 195 3.13 -13.04 -0.63
C LYS A 195 3.10 -12.89 0.89
N GLN A 196 3.68 -11.82 1.43
CA GLN A 196 3.66 -11.57 2.87
C GLN A 196 2.24 -11.28 3.40
N GLN A 197 1.45 -10.52 2.65
CA GLN A 197 0.04 -10.27 2.99
C GLN A 197 -0.80 -11.56 2.95
N GLU A 198 -0.59 -12.42 1.94
CA GLU A 198 -1.26 -13.72 1.87
C GLU A 198 -0.92 -14.62 3.06
N ARG A 199 0.34 -14.61 3.51
CA ARG A 199 0.76 -15.38 4.69
C ARG A 199 0.12 -14.87 5.98
N ALA A 200 0.08 -13.55 6.15
CA ALA A 200 -0.48 -12.92 7.35
C ALA A 200 -2.00 -13.08 7.46
N TYR A 201 -2.72 -13.04 6.33
CA TYR A 201 -4.19 -12.96 6.32
C TYR A 201 -4.89 -14.11 5.61
N GLY A 202 -4.14 -14.97 4.93
CA GLY A 202 -4.65 -16.05 4.09
C GLY A 202 -5.11 -15.54 2.71
N LYS A 203 -5.24 -16.47 1.77
CA LYS A 203 -5.78 -16.17 0.43
C LYS A 203 -7.24 -15.80 0.52
N ASN A 204 -7.60 -14.62 0.06
CA ASN A 204 -8.98 -14.15 0.05
C ASN A 204 -9.44 -13.91 -1.40
N ALA A 205 -10.08 -14.91 -1.99
CA ALA A 205 -10.57 -14.88 -3.38
C ALA A 205 -11.58 -13.75 -3.69
N ARG A 206 -12.15 -13.11 -2.67
CA ARG A 206 -13.18 -12.06 -2.83
C ARG A 206 -12.62 -10.64 -2.65
N ARG A 207 -11.37 -10.48 -2.28
CA ARG A 207 -10.73 -9.17 -2.13
C ARG A 207 -9.84 -8.91 -3.34
N GLN A 208 -9.85 -7.66 -3.79
CA GLN A 208 -8.82 -7.14 -4.67
C GLN A 208 -7.47 -7.39 -4.00
N THR A 209 -6.55 -8.04 -4.71
CA THR A 209 -5.25 -8.35 -4.15
C THR A 209 -4.50 -7.07 -3.83
N TYR A 210 -3.53 -7.15 -2.93
CA TYR A 210 -2.66 -6.01 -2.61
C TYR A 210 -2.00 -5.48 -3.88
N ARG A 211 -1.44 -6.36 -4.69
CA ARG A 211 -0.80 -6.05 -5.96
C ARG A 211 -1.73 -5.25 -6.89
N MET A 212 -2.95 -5.73 -7.15
CA MET A 212 -3.91 -5.03 -8.01
C MET A 212 -4.20 -3.60 -7.54
N THR A 213 -4.21 -3.37 -6.22
CA THR A 213 -4.41 -2.04 -5.65
C THR A 213 -3.23 -1.13 -5.94
N GLN A 214 -2.00 -1.63 -5.79
CA GLN A 214 -0.77 -0.88 -6.07
C GLN A 214 -0.62 -0.60 -7.57
N GLU A 215 -0.86 -1.57 -8.43
CA GLU A 215 -0.85 -1.40 -9.89
C GLU A 215 -1.84 -0.33 -10.33
N LYS A 216 -3.07 -0.37 -9.83
CA LYS A 216 -4.08 0.65 -10.15
C LYS A 216 -3.66 2.06 -9.75
N ASP A 217 -3.05 2.23 -8.58
CA ASP A 217 -2.53 3.53 -8.14
C ASP A 217 -1.34 3.97 -9.00
N PHE A 218 -0.44 3.05 -9.32
CA PHE A 218 0.72 3.28 -10.17
C PHE A 218 0.31 3.79 -11.57
N TYR A 219 -0.54 3.06 -12.32
CA TYR A 219 -1.03 3.48 -13.63
C TYR A 219 -1.80 4.80 -13.57
N LYS A 220 -2.56 5.03 -12.51
CA LYS A 220 -3.20 6.34 -12.30
C LYS A 220 -2.19 7.47 -12.17
N ARG A 221 -1.07 7.26 -11.49
CA ARG A 221 0.00 8.27 -11.32
C ARG A 221 0.72 8.52 -12.64
N CYS A 222 1.09 7.46 -13.36
CA CYS A 222 1.74 7.54 -14.68
C CYS A 222 0.83 8.20 -15.70
N GLY A 223 -0.39 7.73 -15.87
CA GLY A 223 -1.36 8.30 -16.80
C GLY A 223 -1.70 9.76 -16.48
N ASN A 224 -1.72 10.17 -15.21
CA ASN A 224 -1.87 11.60 -14.90
C ASN A 224 -0.63 12.41 -15.29
N ALA A 225 0.58 11.85 -15.22
CA ALA A 225 1.80 12.53 -15.68
C ALA A 225 1.78 12.72 -17.20
N GLU A 226 1.44 11.69 -17.97
CA GLU A 226 1.26 11.74 -19.42
C GLU A 226 0.18 12.76 -19.83
N MET A 227 -1.00 12.68 -19.21
CA MET A 227 -2.08 13.63 -19.46
C MET A 227 -1.69 15.08 -19.12
N GLN A 228 -0.81 15.29 -18.15
CA GLN A 228 -0.30 16.62 -17.86
C GLN A 228 0.58 17.15 -18.98
N THR A 229 1.41 16.32 -19.58
CA THR A 229 2.25 16.66 -20.74
C THR A 229 1.38 17.04 -21.92
N LEU A 230 0.39 16.21 -22.28
CA LEU A 230 -0.54 16.50 -23.39
C LEU A 230 -1.36 17.77 -23.16
N ARG A 231 -1.81 18.04 -21.93
CA ARG A 231 -2.51 19.30 -21.63
C ARG A 231 -1.62 20.53 -21.78
N ARG A 232 -0.34 20.43 -21.45
CA ARG A 232 0.62 21.54 -21.68
C ARG A 232 0.78 21.81 -23.15
N ALA A 233 0.98 20.76 -23.97
CA ALA A 233 1.09 20.88 -25.41
C ALA A 233 -0.15 21.55 -26.02
N GLU A 234 -1.36 21.13 -25.63
CA GLU A 234 -2.61 21.74 -26.10
C GLU A 234 -2.74 23.22 -25.67
N GLN A 235 -2.34 23.52 -24.43
CA GLN A 235 -2.35 24.90 -23.95
C GLN A 235 -1.41 25.82 -24.73
N GLU A 236 -0.24 25.33 -25.09
CA GLU A 236 0.76 26.06 -25.89
C GLU A 236 0.26 26.26 -27.33
N LYS A 237 -0.30 25.22 -27.95
CA LYS A 237 -0.94 25.29 -29.27
C LYS A 237 -2.03 26.36 -29.31
N ARG A 238 -2.92 26.39 -28.31
CA ARG A 238 -4.00 27.40 -28.25
C ARG A 238 -3.49 28.82 -28.01
N LYS A 239 -2.37 28.98 -27.30
CA LYS A 239 -1.73 30.28 -27.13
C LYS A 239 -1.15 30.78 -28.46
N ALA A 240 -0.42 29.92 -29.17
CA ALA A 240 0.14 30.26 -30.50
C ALA A 240 -0.95 30.73 -31.47
N ASN A 241 -2.03 29.97 -31.60
CA ASN A 241 -3.17 30.30 -32.50
C ASN A 241 -3.95 31.57 -32.11
N ARG A 242 -3.74 32.12 -30.88
CA ARG A 242 -4.35 33.41 -30.47
C ARG A 242 -3.48 34.62 -30.78
N THR A 243 -2.24 34.38 -31.13
CA THR A 243 -1.23 35.43 -31.37
C THR A 243 -1.05 35.70 -32.88
N GLU A 244 -1.60 34.82 -33.70
CA GLU A 244 -1.80 35.00 -35.14
C GLU A 244 -3.19 35.63 -35.42
#